data_858a11906c1b2b9dde83edc0b5b20816
#
_entry.id   858a11906c1b2b9dde83edc0b5b20816
#
_cell.length_a   1.000
_cell.length_b   1.000
_cell.length_c   1.000
_cell.angle_alpha   90.00
_cell.angle_beta   90.00
_cell.angle_gamma   90.00
#
_symmetry.space_group_name_H-M   'P 1'
#
loop_
_entity.id
_entity.type
_entity.pdbx_description
1 polymer ?
#
loop_
_entity_poly.entity_id
_entity_poly.type
_entity_poly.pdbx_seq_one_letter_code
_entity_poly.pdbx_strand_id
1 'polypeptide(L)'
;MRILVVDVGGNNVKLLVSGQKAPRKVPSGPTLTAARMATSVRKAVTGWKYDAVTIGFPGPVNGGRPAQEPANLGRGWVRFDYARAFGKPVRLVNDAVMQALGSYRGGHMLFLGLGTGLGTTLVIDG
;
A
#
# COMPACT_ATOMS: atom_id res chain seq x y z
N MET A 1 6.39 -2.87 15.61
CA MET A 1 5.35 -3.19 14.61
C MET A 1 5.96 -3.32 13.23
N ARG A 2 5.59 -4.37 12.52
CA ARG A 2 6.07 -4.59 11.15
C ARG A 2 4.99 -4.20 10.15
N ILE A 3 5.36 -3.44 9.14
CA ILE A 3 4.43 -2.90 8.16
C ILE A 3 4.78 -3.45 6.78
N LEU A 4 3.79 -3.99 6.10
CA LEU A 4 3.87 -4.32 4.69
C LEU A 4 3.47 -3.09 3.88
N VAL A 5 4.34 -2.67 2.99
CA VAL A 5 4.08 -1.55 2.08
C VAL A 5 3.79 -2.11 0.69
N VAL A 6 2.64 -1.75 0.14
CA VAL A 6 2.17 -2.19 -1.16
C VAL A 6 2.01 -0.96 -2.06
N ASP A 7 2.91 -0.78 -3.00
CA ASP A 7 2.87 0.35 -3.93
C ASP A 7 2.26 -0.11 -5.25
N VAL A 8 1.02 0.24 -5.50
CA VAL A 8 0.29 -0.17 -6.69
C VAL A 8 0.62 0.77 -7.84
N GLY A 9 1.39 0.28 -8.79
CA GLY A 9 1.72 1.02 -10.01
C GLY A 9 1.00 0.46 -11.23
N GLY A 10 1.16 1.12 -12.37
CA GLY A 10 0.55 0.69 -13.62
C GLY A 10 1.18 -0.56 -14.24
N ASN A 11 2.47 -0.77 -14.01
CA ASN A 11 3.22 -1.90 -14.57
C ASN A 11 3.53 -2.97 -13.53
N ASN A 12 3.80 -2.56 -12.30
CA ASN A 12 4.15 -3.46 -11.21
C ASN A 12 3.50 -3.01 -9.92
N VAL A 13 3.26 -3.98 -9.03
CA VAL A 13 2.99 -3.71 -7.63
C VAL A 13 4.28 -4.02 -6.88
N LYS A 14 4.83 -3.03 -6.21
CA LYS A 14 6.08 -3.16 -5.44
C LYS A 14 5.76 -3.42 -3.98
N LEU A 15 6.52 -4.32 -3.38
CA LEU A 15 6.27 -4.80 -2.02
C LEU A 15 7.53 -4.65 -1.18
N LEU A 16 7.37 -4.10 0.01
CA LEU A 16 8.45 -3.99 0.96
C LEU A 16 7.89 -4.20 2.37
N VAL A 17 8.67 -4.80 3.25
CA VAL A 17 8.24 -5.01 4.63
C VAL A 17 9.36 -4.61 5.59
N SER A 18 8.99 -4.20 6.78
CA SER A 18 9.93 -3.85 7.85
C SER A 18 10.97 -4.97 8.06
N GLY A 19 12.23 -4.62 8.07
CA GLY A 19 13.31 -5.57 8.28
C GLY A 19 13.82 -6.25 7.03
N GLN A 20 13.17 -6.08 5.89
CA GLN A 20 13.64 -6.62 4.62
C GLN A 20 14.22 -5.50 3.77
N LYS A 21 15.37 -5.74 3.18
CA LYS A 21 16.04 -4.75 2.34
C LYS A 21 15.68 -4.88 0.86
N ALA A 22 15.39 -6.09 0.42
CA ALA A 22 15.08 -6.36 -0.99
C ALA A 22 13.57 -6.33 -1.20
N PRO A 23 13.07 -5.48 -2.09
CA PRO A 23 11.64 -5.48 -2.41
C PRO A 23 11.27 -6.69 -3.27
N ARG A 24 9.99 -7.03 -3.25
CA ARG A 24 9.40 -7.99 -4.18
C ARG A 24 8.45 -7.24 -5.11
N LYS A 25 8.13 -7.84 -6.24
CA LYS A 25 7.23 -7.26 -7.23
C LYS A 25 6.24 -8.30 -7.72
N VAL A 26 5.04 -7.86 -8.07
CA VAL A 26 4.09 -8.65 -8.83
C VAL A 26 3.64 -7.84 -10.04
N PRO A 27 3.25 -8.50 -11.14
CA PRO A 27 2.77 -7.79 -12.32
C PRO A 27 1.49 -7.00 -12.02
N SER A 28 1.36 -5.87 -12.68
CA SER A 28 0.17 -5.05 -12.66
C SER A 28 -0.31 -4.83 -14.10
N GLY A 29 -1.38 -4.09 -14.27
CA GLY A 29 -1.88 -3.76 -15.61
C GLY A 29 -3.39 -3.63 -15.67
N PRO A 30 -3.94 -3.48 -16.89
CA PRO A 30 -5.36 -3.18 -17.08
C PRO A 30 -6.34 -4.23 -16.53
N THR A 31 -5.89 -5.43 -16.28
CA THR A 31 -6.73 -6.50 -15.74
C THR A 31 -6.61 -6.69 -14.23
N LEU A 32 -5.74 -5.90 -13.57
CA LEU A 32 -5.54 -6.05 -12.13
C LEU A 32 -6.71 -5.45 -11.35
N THR A 33 -7.59 -6.29 -10.87
CA THR A 33 -8.66 -5.89 -9.95
C THR A 33 -8.11 -5.81 -8.52
N ALA A 34 -8.84 -5.14 -7.63
CA ALA A 34 -8.46 -5.10 -6.22
C ALA A 34 -8.34 -6.50 -5.63
N ALA A 35 -9.28 -7.39 -5.95
CA ALA A 35 -9.24 -8.77 -5.46
C ALA A 35 -8.01 -9.52 -5.96
N ARG A 36 -7.66 -9.37 -7.23
CA ARG A 36 -6.46 -9.99 -7.81
C ARG A 36 -5.19 -9.43 -7.20
N MET A 37 -5.16 -8.13 -6.96
CA MET A 37 -4.03 -7.50 -6.28
C MET A 37 -3.82 -8.12 -4.91
N ALA A 38 -4.86 -8.21 -4.10
CA ALA A 38 -4.74 -8.79 -2.77
C ALA A 38 -4.26 -10.25 -2.81
N THR A 39 -4.81 -11.05 -3.70
CA THR A 39 -4.40 -12.44 -3.86
C THR A 39 -2.94 -12.56 -4.28
N SER A 40 -2.52 -11.78 -5.29
CA SER A 40 -1.15 -11.81 -5.80
C SER A 40 -0.15 -11.34 -4.75
N VAL A 41 -0.48 -10.29 -4.02
CA VAL A 41 0.38 -9.77 -2.96
C VAL A 41 0.53 -10.78 -1.84
N ARG A 42 -0.55 -11.39 -1.38
CA ARG A 42 -0.47 -12.38 -0.31
C ARG A 42 0.40 -13.56 -0.69
N LYS A 43 0.34 -14.00 -1.93
CA LYS A 43 1.22 -15.05 -2.44
C LYS A 43 2.68 -14.60 -2.46
N ALA A 44 2.93 -13.40 -2.96
CA ALA A 44 4.28 -12.88 -3.11
C ALA A 44 4.98 -12.63 -1.79
N VAL A 45 4.24 -12.33 -0.74
CA VAL A 45 4.82 -12.04 0.58
C VAL A 45 4.87 -13.25 1.51
N THR A 46 4.67 -14.45 0.97
CA THR A 46 4.80 -15.68 1.76
C THR A 46 6.16 -15.72 2.46
N GLY A 47 6.14 -15.99 3.74
CA GLY A 47 7.34 -15.98 4.58
C GLY A 47 7.65 -14.64 5.24
N TRP A 48 7.04 -13.57 4.79
CA TRP A 48 7.15 -12.27 5.45
C TRP A 48 6.12 -12.16 6.58
N LYS A 49 6.54 -11.55 7.68
CA LYS A 49 5.66 -11.27 8.82
C LYS A 49 5.39 -9.79 8.90
N TYR A 50 4.12 -9.43 9.07
CA TYR A 50 3.71 -8.04 9.21
C TYR A 50 2.45 -7.95 10.07
N ASP A 51 2.27 -6.80 10.71
CA ASP A 51 1.15 -6.54 11.62
C ASP A 51 0.10 -5.63 11.00
N ALA A 52 0.50 -4.84 10.01
CA ALA A 52 -0.38 -3.91 9.31
C ALA A 52 0.10 -3.73 7.87
N VAL A 53 -0.76 -3.15 7.04
CA VAL A 53 -0.50 -2.93 5.62
C VAL A 53 -0.75 -1.47 5.26
N THR A 54 0.17 -0.87 4.50
CA THR A 54 -0.06 0.42 3.85
C THR A 54 -0.09 0.21 2.36
N ILE A 55 -1.15 0.66 1.71
CA ILE A 55 -1.31 0.55 0.26
C ILE A 55 -1.23 1.93 -0.36
N GLY A 56 -0.32 2.11 -1.32
CA GLY A 56 -0.26 3.29 -2.17
C GLY A 56 -1.11 3.08 -3.41
N PHE A 57 -2.15 3.87 -3.57
CA PHE A 57 -3.14 3.74 -4.64
C PHE A 57 -2.86 4.79 -5.73
N PRO A 58 -2.90 4.41 -7.03
CA PRO A 58 -2.63 5.33 -8.13
C PRO A 58 -3.87 6.15 -8.48
N GLY A 59 -4.30 7.01 -7.59
CA GLY A 59 -5.46 7.85 -7.80
C GLY A 59 -5.84 8.61 -6.54
N PRO A 60 -6.88 9.43 -6.62
CA PRO A 60 -7.35 10.18 -5.46
C PRO A 60 -7.92 9.25 -4.39
N VAL A 61 -7.64 9.60 -3.14
CA VAL A 61 -8.09 8.86 -1.96
C VAL A 61 -8.89 9.81 -1.07
N ASN A 62 -10.00 9.32 -0.58
CA ASN A 62 -10.88 10.07 0.30
C ASN A 62 -11.31 9.20 1.47
N GLY A 63 -11.04 9.63 2.68
CA GLY A 63 -11.42 8.89 3.88
C GLY A 63 -10.77 7.50 3.97
N GLY A 64 -9.54 7.35 3.45
CA GLY A 64 -8.83 6.08 3.48
C GLY A 64 -9.30 5.07 2.44
N ARG A 65 -10.11 5.49 1.46
CA ARG A 65 -10.61 4.66 0.37
C ARG A 65 -10.32 5.30 -0.97
N PRO A 66 -10.17 4.51 -2.04
CA PRO A 66 -10.09 5.08 -3.37
C PRO A 66 -11.37 5.89 -3.66
N ALA A 67 -11.18 7.11 -4.14
CA ALA A 67 -12.31 8.00 -4.46
C ALA A 67 -12.98 7.60 -5.76
N GLN A 68 -12.26 6.91 -6.64
CA GLN A 68 -12.76 6.44 -7.94
C GLN A 68 -11.96 5.24 -8.39
N GLU A 69 -12.49 4.53 -9.39
CA GLU A 69 -11.76 3.41 -9.98
C GLU A 69 -10.53 3.90 -10.72
N PRO A 70 -9.41 3.16 -10.67
CA PRO A 70 -8.18 3.61 -11.33
C PRO A 70 -8.28 3.51 -12.85
N ALA A 71 -7.67 4.47 -13.56
CA ALA A 71 -7.79 4.56 -15.00
C ALA A 71 -7.11 3.41 -15.76
N ASN A 72 -5.98 2.94 -15.24
CA ASN A 72 -5.11 1.99 -15.96
C ASN A 72 -5.07 0.60 -15.34
N LEU A 73 -6.02 0.30 -14.47
CA LEU A 73 -6.11 -1.00 -13.78
C LEU A 73 -7.51 -1.58 -13.98
N GLY A 74 -7.70 -2.80 -13.50
CA GLY A 74 -9.02 -3.39 -13.42
C GLY A 74 -9.88 -2.68 -12.38
N ARG A 75 -11.10 -3.15 -12.17
CA ARG A 75 -12.07 -2.51 -11.30
C ARG A 75 -12.17 -3.14 -9.92
N GLY A 76 -13.11 -2.66 -9.12
CA GLY A 76 -13.39 -3.22 -7.80
C GLY A 76 -12.59 -2.59 -6.67
N TRP A 77 -11.94 -1.46 -6.92
CA TRP A 77 -11.06 -0.83 -5.93
C TRP A 77 -11.79 0.03 -4.91
N VAL A 78 -12.87 0.69 -5.32
CA VAL A 78 -13.58 1.66 -4.46
C VAL A 78 -14.27 0.97 -3.28
N ARG A 79 -14.90 -0.17 -3.52
CA ARG A 79 -15.70 -0.87 -2.49
C ARG A 79 -15.01 -2.07 -1.87
N PHE A 80 -13.77 -2.33 -2.20
CA PHE A 80 -13.06 -3.50 -1.72
C PHE A 80 -12.76 -3.39 -0.21
N ASP A 81 -12.91 -4.48 0.50
CA ASP A 81 -12.56 -4.55 1.93
C ASP A 81 -11.12 -5.03 2.07
N TYR A 82 -10.20 -4.08 2.10
CA TYR A 82 -8.76 -4.37 2.13
C TYR A 82 -8.34 -5.03 3.45
N ALA A 83 -8.87 -4.57 4.56
CA ALA A 83 -8.54 -5.13 5.86
C ALA A 83 -8.94 -6.59 5.96
N ARG A 84 -10.11 -6.93 5.44
CA ARG A 84 -10.58 -8.32 5.42
C ARG A 84 -9.73 -9.19 4.50
N ALA A 85 -9.36 -8.67 3.34
CA ALA A 85 -8.56 -9.41 2.37
C ALA A 85 -7.18 -9.76 2.90
N PHE A 86 -6.55 -8.85 3.63
CA PHE A 86 -5.22 -9.08 4.20
C PHE A 86 -5.28 -9.68 5.61
N GLY A 87 -6.42 -9.64 6.27
CA GLY A 87 -6.55 -10.10 7.66
C GLY A 87 -5.76 -9.25 8.65
N LYS A 88 -5.49 -7.99 8.31
CA LYS A 88 -4.71 -7.05 9.09
C LYS A 88 -5.29 -5.65 8.93
N PRO A 89 -5.01 -4.74 9.85
CA PRO A 89 -5.36 -3.33 9.62
C PRO A 89 -4.67 -2.83 8.34
N VAL A 90 -5.42 -2.11 7.52
CA VAL A 90 -4.93 -1.57 6.26
C VAL A 90 -5.16 -0.07 6.24
N ARG A 91 -4.12 0.66 5.81
CA ARG A 91 -4.22 2.08 5.53
C ARG A 91 -3.92 2.31 4.06
N LEU A 92 -4.81 3.02 3.39
CA LEU A 92 -4.69 3.29 1.96
C LEU A 92 -4.48 4.78 1.75
N VAL A 93 -3.45 5.11 0.97
CA VAL A 93 -3.07 6.49 0.68
C VAL A 93 -2.79 6.64 -0.81
N ASN A 94 -2.77 7.87 -1.30
CA ASN A 94 -2.37 8.13 -2.68
C ASN A 94 -0.88 7.76 -2.86
N ASP A 95 -0.54 7.21 -4.02
CA ASP A 95 0.82 6.74 -4.30
C ASP A 95 1.85 7.86 -4.26
N ALA A 96 1.51 9.07 -4.66
CA ALA A 96 2.41 10.20 -4.58
C ALA A 96 2.72 10.57 -3.14
N VAL A 97 1.73 10.51 -2.27
CA VAL A 97 1.92 10.74 -0.84
C VAL A 97 2.81 9.66 -0.25
N MET A 98 2.57 8.41 -0.61
CA MET A 98 3.37 7.29 -0.12
C MET A 98 4.83 7.40 -0.57
N GLN A 99 5.06 7.78 -1.83
CA GLN A 99 6.41 7.95 -2.35
C GLN A 99 7.15 9.09 -1.64
N ALA A 100 6.48 10.19 -1.40
CA ALA A 100 7.06 11.31 -0.67
C ALA A 100 7.47 10.90 0.74
N LEU A 101 6.64 10.14 1.43
CA LEU A 101 6.96 9.61 2.74
C LEU A 101 8.11 8.60 2.69
N GLY A 102 8.06 7.69 1.72
CA GLY A 102 9.06 6.65 1.57
C GLY A 102 10.44 7.18 1.20
N SER A 103 10.51 8.23 0.41
CA SER A 103 11.78 8.81 -0.01
C SER A 103 12.49 9.56 1.12
N TYR A 104 11.77 9.94 2.15
CA TYR A 104 12.35 10.72 3.25
C TYR A 104 13.36 9.91 4.06
N ARG A 105 13.04 8.71 4.46
CA ARG A 105 13.95 7.85 5.23
C ARG A 105 13.84 6.40 4.84
N GLY A 106 13.79 6.12 3.55
CA GLY A 106 13.73 4.77 3.05
C GLY A 106 12.52 3.99 3.55
N GLY A 107 11.38 4.63 3.67
CA GLY A 107 10.16 3.99 4.13
C GLY A 107 9.90 4.11 5.62
N HIS A 108 10.84 4.58 6.41
CA HIS A 108 10.69 4.71 7.85
C HIS A 108 9.52 5.64 8.22
N MET A 109 9.35 6.72 7.48
CA MET A 109 8.24 7.65 7.67
C MET A 109 6.87 7.01 7.52
N LEU A 110 6.74 6.05 6.58
CA LEU A 110 5.49 5.34 6.39
C LEU A 110 5.10 4.55 7.62
N PHE A 111 6.06 3.90 8.25
CA PHE A 111 5.79 3.10 9.44
C PHE A 111 5.26 3.97 10.58
N LEU A 112 5.85 5.12 10.76
CA LEU A 112 5.40 6.08 11.76
C LEU A 112 4.02 6.66 11.41
N GLY A 113 3.78 6.90 10.13
CA GLY A 113 2.50 7.42 9.66
C GLY A 113 1.31 6.58 10.04
N LEU A 114 1.47 5.28 10.12
CA LEU A 114 0.40 4.38 10.51
C LEU A 114 -0.01 4.54 11.96
N GLY A 115 0.92 4.91 12.83
CA GLY A 115 0.66 5.03 14.25
C GLY A 115 -0.10 6.29 14.65
N THR A 116 0.10 7.38 13.90
CA THR A 116 -0.39 8.71 14.32
C THR A 116 -1.32 9.37 13.33
N GLY A 117 -1.52 8.78 12.16
CA GLY A 117 -2.22 9.42 11.07
C GLY A 117 -1.26 10.20 10.20
N LEU A 118 -1.56 10.22 8.92
CA LEU A 118 -0.61 10.61 7.90
C LEU A 118 -0.11 12.05 8.01
N GLY A 119 -1.04 12.98 8.12
CA GLY A 119 -0.69 14.38 8.15
C GLY A 119 0.14 14.78 9.38
N THR A 120 -0.18 14.17 10.50
CA THR A 120 0.52 14.45 11.76
C THR A 120 1.94 13.92 11.73
N THR A 121 2.11 12.74 11.19
CA THR A 121 3.41 12.06 11.19
C THR A 121 4.43 12.77 10.32
N LEU A 122 3.99 13.33 9.21
CA LEU A 122 4.88 14.09 8.35
C LEU A 122 5.59 15.22 9.08
N VAL A 123 4.86 15.89 9.96
CA VAL A 123 5.40 17.01 10.71
C VAL A 123 6.33 16.54 11.81
N ILE A 124 5.93 15.50 12.52
CA ILE A 124 6.64 15.05 13.70
C ILE A 124 8.01 14.47 13.37
N ASP A 125 8.07 13.65 12.35
CA ASP A 125 9.29 12.91 12.03
C ASP A 125 10.07 13.53 10.88
N GLY A 126 9.54 14.58 10.33
CA GLY A 126 10.15 15.30 9.21
C GLY A 126 11.47 15.97 9.54
#